data_4c8a16edcda682724c65121239ed3da3
#
_entry.id   4c8a16edcda682724c65121239ed3da3
#
_cell.length_a   1.000
_cell.length_b   1.000
_cell.length_c   1.000
_cell.angle_alpha   90.00
_cell.angle_beta   90.00
_cell.angle_gamma   90.00
#
_symmetry.space_group_name_H-M   'P 1'
#
loop_
_entity.id
_entity.type
_entity.pdbx_description
1 polymer ?
#
loop_
_entity_poly.entity_id
_entity_poly.type
_entity_poly.pdbx_seq_one_letter_code
_entity_poly.pdbx_strand_id
1 'polypeptide(L)'
;MSGAKRLSELEPQITDALKPLEFVKDFKSCLDIGSGAGLPAIPLALEKPETQFILLEPRIKRAAFLNYLKSVLPLKNIEIIKKRLEDYQNLLQVDLITSRAVASSSFLIEKSQRFLKDKGYFLFYKGEQLKDEIACEDTECFVHQKRVYFYKSKESLC
;
A
#
# COMPACT_ATOMS: atom_id res chain seq x y z
N MET A 1 23.37 -15.16 5.95
CA MET A 1 23.02 -13.92 6.65
C MET A 1 22.52 -14.28 8.05
N SER A 2 23.05 -13.67 9.09
CA SER A 2 22.57 -13.92 10.45
C SER A 2 21.15 -13.36 10.65
N GLY A 3 20.38 -13.92 11.59
CA GLY A 3 19.05 -13.40 11.92
C GLY A 3 19.09 -11.95 12.41
N ALA A 4 20.14 -11.56 13.15
CA ALA A 4 20.31 -10.19 13.62
C ALA A 4 20.46 -9.18 12.47
N LYS A 5 21.19 -9.55 11.41
CA LYS A 5 21.35 -8.70 10.24
C LYS A 5 20.02 -8.52 9.50
N ARG A 6 19.22 -9.59 9.38
CA ARG A 6 17.89 -9.51 8.75
C ARG A 6 16.94 -8.62 9.54
N LEU A 7 16.96 -8.71 10.87
CA LEU A 7 16.15 -7.86 11.74
C LEU A 7 16.53 -6.38 11.60
N SER A 8 17.84 -6.07 11.55
CA SER A 8 18.30 -4.68 11.38
C SER A 8 17.91 -4.09 10.00
N GLU A 9 17.76 -4.93 8.99
CA GLU A 9 17.28 -4.51 7.66
C GLU A 9 15.77 -4.35 7.63
N LEU A 10 15.04 -5.12 8.43
CA LEU A 10 13.58 -5.15 8.43
C LEU A 10 12.96 -3.99 9.23
N GLU A 11 13.55 -3.63 10.38
CA GLU A 11 13.03 -2.54 11.22
C GLU A 11 12.81 -1.23 10.47
N PRO A 12 13.78 -0.71 9.67
CA PRO A 12 13.56 0.51 8.90
C PRO A 12 12.42 0.38 7.89
N GLN A 13 12.21 -0.79 7.31
CA GLN A 13 11.14 -1.04 6.36
C GLN A 13 9.77 -1.05 7.03
N ILE A 14 9.68 -1.60 8.24
CA ILE A 14 8.45 -1.57 9.03
C ILE A 14 8.14 -0.14 9.46
N THR A 15 9.13 0.62 9.93
CA THR A 15 8.98 2.03 10.29
C THR A 15 8.50 2.86 9.09
N ASP A 16 9.10 2.64 7.91
CA ASP A 16 8.69 3.28 6.66
C ASP A 16 7.23 2.96 6.32
N ALA A 17 6.83 1.71 6.48
CA ALA A 17 5.46 1.27 6.20
C ALA A 17 4.43 1.95 7.10
N LEU A 18 4.76 2.14 8.39
CA LEU A 18 3.85 2.66 9.40
C LEU A 18 3.84 4.19 9.51
N LYS A 19 4.87 4.86 9.00
CA LYS A 19 5.01 6.32 9.10
C LYS A 19 3.78 7.09 8.65
N PRO A 20 3.10 6.73 7.53
CA PRO A 20 1.91 7.44 7.08
C PRO A 20 0.76 7.45 8.07
N LEU A 21 0.70 6.53 9.02
CA LEU A 21 -0.36 6.54 10.04
C LEU A 21 -0.36 7.83 10.87
N GLU A 22 0.75 8.59 10.86
CA GLU A 22 0.84 9.88 11.55
C GLU A 22 0.06 10.99 10.84
N PHE A 23 -0.23 10.86 9.54
CA PHE A 23 -0.87 11.93 8.78
C PHE A 23 -2.09 11.50 7.97
N VAL A 24 -2.32 10.20 7.73
CA VAL A 24 -3.49 9.76 6.97
C VAL A 24 -4.76 9.83 7.81
N LYS A 25 -5.88 10.08 7.14
CA LYS A 25 -7.19 9.97 7.76
C LYS A 25 -7.50 8.53 8.09
N ASP A 26 -8.36 8.29 9.08
CA ASP A 26 -8.78 6.94 9.41
C ASP A 26 -9.43 6.25 8.20
N PHE A 27 -9.17 4.96 8.07
CA PHE A 27 -9.70 4.16 6.96
C PHE A 27 -10.10 2.77 7.48
N LYS A 28 -11.20 2.25 6.95
CA LYS A 28 -11.76 0.95 7.35
C LYS A 28 -11.55 -0.12 6.30
N SER A 29 -11.10 0.25 5.12
CA SER A 29 -10.80 -0.68 4.03
C SER A 29 -9.64 -0.16 3.19
N CYS A 30 -8.79 -1.09 2.75
CA CYS A 30 -7.59 -0.76 1.99
C CYS A 30 -7.36 -1.81 0.91
N LEU A 31 -7.01 -1.34 -0.29
CA LEU A 31 -6.53 -2.18 -1.39
C LEU A 31 -5.05 -1.90 -1.59
N ASP A 32 -4.21 -2.91 -1.41
CA ASP A 32 -2.77 -2.79 -1.66
C ASP A 32 -2.41 -3.44 -2.99
N ILE A 33 -1.78 -2.68 -3.87
CA ILE A 33 -1.48 -3.10 -5.23
C ILE A 33 -0.02 -3.57 -5.32
N GLY A 34 0.16 -4.83 -5.73
CA GLY A 34 1.48 -5.42 -5.85
C GLY A 34 2.15 -5.62 -4.51
N SER A 35 1.50 -6.34 -3.62
CA SER A 35 1.90 -6.46 -2.21
C SER A 35 3.28 -7.08 -1.97
N GLY A 36 3.79 -7.86 -2.90
CA GLY A 36 5.17 -8.37 -2.89
C GLY A 36 5.54 -9.11 -1.63
N ALA A 37 6.51 -8.57 -0.90
CA ALA A 37 6.96 -9.12 0.39
C ALA A 37 6.05 -8.73 1.58
N GLY A 38 4.92 -8.06 1.30
CA GLY A 38 3.95 -7.68 2.33
C GLY A 38 4.14 -6.28 2.89
N LEU A 39 4.91 -5.43 2.22
CA LEU A 39 5.11 -4.05 2.64
C LEU A 39 4.46 -3.09 1.64
N PRO A 40 3.69 -2.13 2.08
CA PRO A 40 3.40 -1.75 3.47
C PRO A 40 2.26 -2.52 4.12
N ALA A 41 1.56 -3.39 3.40
CA ALA A 41 0.26 -3.93 3.82
C ALA A 41 0.29 -4.70 5.13
N ILE A 42 1.26 -5.59 5.33
CA ILE A 42 1.29 -6.45 6.53
C ILE A 42 1.49 -5.64 7.81
N PRO A 43 2.49 -4.73 7.91
CA PRO A 43 2.60 -3.88 9.10
C PRO A 43 1.34 -3.04 9.35
N LEU A 44 0.75 -2.46 8.30
CA LEU A 44 -0.47 -1.68 8.44
C LEU A 44 -1.64 -2.53 8.97
N ALA A 45 -1.79 -3.75 8.45
CA ALA A 45 -2.85 -4.65 8.87
C ALA A 45 -2.70 -5.09 10.33
N LEU A 46 -1.46 -5.29 10.78
CA LEU A 46 -1.19 -5.62 12.18
C LEU A 46 -1.53 -4.45 13.12
N GLU A 47 -1.23 -3.21 12.70
CA GLU A 47 -1.54 -2.02 13.50
C GLU A 47 -3.03 -1.63 13.46
N LYS A 48 -3.75 -2.07 12.44
CA LYS A 48 -5.17 -1.75 12.24
C LYS A 48 -6.01 -3.02 12.10
N PRO A 49 -6.15 -3.80 13.18
CA PRO A 49 -6.83 -5.10 13.10
C PRO A 49 -8.32 -5.01 12.73
N GLU A 50 -8.93 -3.84 12.87
CA GLU A 50 -10.33 -3.59 12.53
C GLU A 50 -10.53 -3.13 11.08
N THR A 51 -9.45 -2.85 10.36
CA THR A 51 -9.47 -2.44 8.95
C THR A 51 -9.33 -3.67 8.06
N GLN A 52 -10.12 -3.74 6.99
CA GLN A 52 -10.05 -4.83 6.02
C GLN A 52 -9.04 -4.48 4.92
N PHE A 53 -8.11 -5.39 4.66
CA PHE A 53 -7.07 -5.23 3.63
C PHE A 53 -7.23 -6.28 2.54
N ILE A 54 -7.24 -5.82 1.30
CA ILE A 54 -7.18 -6.69 0.11
C ILE A 54 -5.80 -6.49 -0.51
N LEU A 55 -5.05 -7.58 -0.65
CA LEU A 55 -3.69 -7.58 -1.19
C LEU A 55 -3.69 -8.22 -2.57
N LEU A 56 -3.41 -7.42 -3.60
CA LEU A 56 -3.25 -7.92 -4.97
C LEU A 56 -1.79 -8.27 -5.22
N GLU A 57 -1.51 -9.53 -5.52
CA GLU A 57 -0.17 -9.98 -5.87
C GLU A 57 -0.26 -11.04 -6.97
N PRO A 58 0.15 -10.74 -8.22
CA PRO A 58 0.02 -11.68 -9.34
C PRO A 58 1.03 -12.82 -9.31
N ARG A 59 2.16 -12.66 -8.62
CA ARG A 59 3.25 -13.64 -8.65
C ARG A 59 2.97 -14.78 -7.67
N ILE A 60 3.02 -16.01 -8.19
CA ILE A 60 2.65 -17.23 -7.43
C ILE A 60 3.47 -17.36 -6.14
N LYS A 61 4.80 -17.20 -6.22
CA LYS A 61 5.67 -17.36 -5.05
C LYS A 61 5.43 -16.31 -3.99
N ARG A 62 5.19 -15.06 -4.40
CA ARG A 62 4.90 -13.96 -3.47
C ARG A 62 3.53 -14.10 -2.84
N ALA A 63 2.53 -14.49 -3.62
CA ALA A 63 1.20 -14.76 -3.08
C ALA A 63 1.24 -15.90 -2.06
N ALA A 64 2.01 -16.96 -2.33
CA ALA A 64 2.20 -18.07 -1.40
C ALA A 64 2.88 -17.60 -0.10
N PHE A 65 3.87 -16.71 -0.20
CA PHE A 65 4.54 -16.13 0.97
C PHE A 65 3.55 -15.31 1.82
N LEU A 66 2.71 -14.50 1.19
CA LEU A 66 1.68 -13.72 1.89
C LEU A 66 0.67 -14.62 2.60
N ASN A 67 0.26 -15.72 1.96
CA ASN A 67 -0.62 -16.71 2.58
C ASN A 67 0.07 -17.40 3.77
N TYR A 68 1.36 -17.67 3.66
CA TYR A 68 2.14 -18.18 4.79
C TYR A 68 2.15 -17.19 5.95
N LEU A 69 2.43 -15.92 5.69
CA LEU A 69 2.39 -14.88 6.73
C LEU A 69 1.01 -14.79 7.40
N LYS A 70 -0.05 -14.89 6.61
CA LYS A 70 -1.42 -14.89 7.13
C LYS A 70 -1.65 -16.06 8.09
N SER A 71 -1.02 -17.21 7.83
CA SER A 71 -1.19 -18.40 8.66
C SER A 71 -0.44 -18.35 9.98
N VAL A 72 0.68 -17.62 10.06
CA VAL A 72 1.56 -17.58 11.23
C VAL A 72 1.45 -16.30 12.07
N LEU A 73 0.88 -15.24 11.52
CA LEU A 73 0.66 -13.97 12.21
C LEU A 73 -0.82 -13.78 12.53
N PRO A 74 -1.19 -12.93 13.51
CA PRO A 74 -2.59 -12.68 13.83
C PRO A 74 -3.26 -11.75 12.80
N LEU A 75 -3.31 -12.22 11.55
CA LEU A 75 -3.83 -11.47 10.40
C LEU A 75 -5.18 -12.02 9.95
N LYS A 76 -6.24 -11.63 10.65
CA LYS A 76 -7.61 -12.03 10.31
C LYS A 76 -8.29 -11.07 9.34
N ASN A 77 -7.66 -9.93 9.09
CA ASN A 77 -8.22 -8.80 8.35
C ASN A 77 -7.59 -8.61 6.97
N ILE A 78 -6.94 -9.63 6.43
CA ILE A 78 -6.37 -9.57 5.08
C ILE A 78 -6.97 -10.65 4.18
N GLU A 79 -7.12 -10.31 2.91
CA GLU A 79 -7.49 -11.22 1.84
C GLU A 79 -6.44 -11.10 0.74
N ILE A 80 -5.83 -12.21 0.34
CA ILE A 80 -4.80 -12.22 -0.68
C ILE A 80 -5.40 -12.69 -1.98
N ILE A 81 -5.31 -11.87 -3.03
CA ILE A 81 -5.85 -12.18 -4.35
C ILE A 81 -4.70 -12.23 -5.35
N LYS A 82 -4.49 -13.41 -5.94
CA LYS A 82 -3.44 -13.63 -6.92
C LYS A 82 -3.91 -13.16 -8.30
N LYS A 83 -3.96 -11.84 -8.48
CA LYS A 83 -4.36 -11.19 -9.73
C LYS A 83 -3.57 -9.93 -9.96
N ARG A 84 -3.41 -9.57 -11.22
CA ARG A 84 -2.96 -8.23 -11.61
C ARG A 84 -4.09 -7.24 -11.41
N LEU A 85 -3.72 -5.97 -11.26
CA LEU A 85 -4.72 -4.90 -11.13
C LEU A 85 -5.68 -4.88 -12.32
N GLU A 86 -5.18 -5.11 -13.54
CA GLU A 86 -5.97 -5.11 -14.76
C GLU A 86 -7.03 -6.22 -14.79
N ASP A 87 -6.76 -7.33 -14.11
CA ASP A 87 -7.64 -8.49 -14.06
C ASP A 87 -8.55 -8.52 -12.83
N TYR A 88 -8.33 -7.57 -11.91
CA TYR A 88 -9.13 -7.49 -10.68
C TYR A 88 -10.44 -6.79 -10.93
N GLN A 89 -11.52 -7.40 -10.49
CA GLN A 89 -12.86 -6.83 -10.54
C GLN A 89 -13.54 -6.99 -9.19
N ASN A 90 -14.04 -5.90 -8.66
CA ASN A 90 -14.81 -5.89 -7.43
C ASN A 90 -15.77 -4.70 -7.46
N LEU A 91 -17.01 -4.93 -7.05
CA LEU A 91 -18.01 -3.87 -6.94
C LEU A 91 -17.84 -3.04 -5.67
N LEU A 92 -17.16 -3.60 -4.64
CA LEU A 92 -16.91 -2.89 -3.39
C LEU A 92 -15.74 -1.94 -3.55
N GLN A 93 -15.93 -0.70 -3.11
CA GLN A 93 -14.89 0.32 -3.08
C GLN A 93 -14.25 0.41 -1.71
N VAL A 94 -12.98 0.84 -1.68
CA VAL A 94 -12.19 0.96 -0.46
C VAL A 94 -11.94 2.42 -0.10
N ASP A 95 -11.56 2.67 1.16
CA ASP A 95 -11.22 4.00 1.65
C ASP A 95 -9.82 4.43 1.25
N LEU A 96 -8.89 3.49 1.13
CA LEU A 96 -7.47 3.75 0.85
C LEU A 96 -6.93 2.77 -0.17
N ILE A 97 -6.16 3.28 -1.12
CA ILE A 97 -5.39 2.45 -2.05
C ILE A 97 -3.90 2.72 -1.80
N THR A 98 -3.15 1.66 -1.52
CA THR A 98 -1.72 1.74 -1.28
C THR A 98 -0.93 1.03 -2.37
N SER A 99 0.29 1.46 -2.59
CA SER A 99 1.25 0.78 -3.45
C SER A 99 2.68 1.21 -3.12
N ARG A 100 3.63 0.31 -3.36
CA ARG A 100 5.06 0.59 -3.20
C ARG A 100 5.81 0.04 -4.40
N ALA A 101 6.47 0.92 -5.16
CA ALA A 101 7.41 0.59 -6.24
C ALA A 101 6.87 -0.39 -7.32
N VAL A 102 5.57 -0.29 -7.66
CA VAL A 102 4.95 -1.18 -8.66
C VAL A 102 4.94 -0.55 -10.04
N ALA A 103 4.51 0.71 -10.14
CA ALA A 103 4.36 1.44 -11.40
C ALA A 103 4.32 2.94 -11.12
N SER A 104 4.20 3.75 -12.19
CA SER A 104 4.05 5.19 -12.03
C SER A 104 2.75 5.52 -11.29
N SER A 105 2.75 6.64 -10.58
CA SER A 105 1.57 7.09 -9.84
C SER A 105 0.38 7.37 -10.77
N SER A 106 0.65 7.97 -11.94
CA SER A 106 -0.39 8.24 -12.95
C SER A 106 -1.08 6.97 -13.42
N PHE A 107 -0.32 5.93 -13.72
CA PHE A 107 -0.85 4.64 -14.13
C PHE A 107 -1.69 4.00 -13.03
N LEU A 108 -1.18 4.00 -11.80
CA LEU A 108 -1.88 3.41 -10.66
C LEU A 108 -3.21 4.13 -10.38
N ILE A 109 -3.22 5.46 -10.45
CA ILE A 109 -4.44 6.26 -10.28
C ILE A 109 -5.44 5.91 -11.36
N GLU A 110 -5.03 5.95 -12.63
CA GLU A 110 -5.90 5.68 -13.76
C GLU A 110 -6.57 4.29 -13.65
N LYS A 111 -5.78 3.27 -13.31
CA LYS A 111 -6.25 1.88 -13.30
C LYS A 111 -6.99 1.50 -12.02
N SER A 112 -6.76 2.19 -10.91
CA SER A 112 -7.33 1.79 -9.62
C SER A 112 -8.40 2.72 -9.06
N GLN A 113 -8.57 3.93 -9.60
CA GLN A 113 -9.53 4.91 -9.06
C GLN A 113 -10.97 4.38 -8.97
N ARG A 114 -11.34 3.45 -9.85
CA ARG A 114 -12.67 2.82 -9.83
C ARG A 114 -12.94 2.02 -8.56
N PHE A 115 -11.89 1.57 -7.86
CA PHE A 115 -11.99 0.82 -6.62
C PHE A 115 -11.96 1.72 -5.39
N LEU A 116 -11.76 3.01 -5.57
CA LEU A 116 -11.66 3.98 -4.48
C LEU A 116 -12.98 4.71 -4.30
N LYS A 117 -13.47 4.79 -3.05
CA LYS A 117 -14.64 5.60 -2.70
C LYS A 117 -14.38 7.07 -3.05
N ASP A 118 -15.44 7.84 -3.29
CA ASP A 118 -15.32 9.26 -3.67
C ASP A 118 -14.53 10.08 -2.65
N LYS A 119 -14.68 9.78 -1.37
CA LYS A 119 -13.94 10.44 -0.28
C LYS A 119 -12.66 9.70 0.11
N GLY A 120 -12.24 8.73 -0.70
CA GLY A 120 -11.05 7.93 -0.45
C GLY A 120 -9.77 8.61 -0.89
N TYR A 121 -8.66 7.98 -0.55
CA TYR A 121 -7.32 8.50 -0.80
C TYR A 121 -6.43 7.45 -1.44
N PHE A 122 -5.48 7.93 -2.25
CA PHE A 122 -4.32 7.15 -2.67
C PHE A 122 -3.16 7.44 -1.73
N LEU A 123 -2.42 6.41 -1.37
CA LEU A 123 -1.18 6.52 -0.60
C LEU A 123 -0.11 5.69 -1.28
N PHE A 124 0.83 6.34 -1.96
CA PHE A 124 1.91 5.67 -2.66
C PHE A 124 3.25 5.93 -1.99
N TYR A 125 4.00 4.87 -1.76
CA TYR A 125 5.34 4.90 -1.17
C TYR A 125 6.35 5.04 -2.30
N LYS A 126 6.91 6.22 -2.49
CA LYS A 126 7.80 6.57 -3.60
C LYS A 126 9.20 6.94 -3.12
N GLY A 127 10.18 6.85 -4.03
CA GLY A 127 11.49 7.43 -3.82
C GLY A 127 11.53 8.90 -4.25
N GLU A 128 12.71 9.49 -4.26
CA GLU A 128 12.92 10.90 -4.60
C GLU A 128 12.50 11.26 -6.04
N GLN A 129 12.32 10.26 -6.90
CA GLN A 129 11.97 10.42 -8.31
C GLN A 129 10.51 10.80 -8.56
N LEU A 130 9.68 10.87 -7.53
CA LEU A 130 8.25 11.20 -7.69
C LEU A 130 8.04 12.52 -8.42
N LYS A 131 8.90 13.50 -8.17
CA LYS A 131 8.82 14.83 -8.80
C LYS A 131 8.93 14.79 -10.32
N ASP A 132 9.57 13.74 -10.85
CA ASP A 132 9.73 13.53 -12.29
C ASP A 132 8.54 12.77 -12.91
N GLU A 133 7.72 12.12 -12.08
CA GLU A 133 6.57 11.35 -12.55
C GLU A 133 5.32 12.19 -12.74
N ILE A 134 4.99 13.02 -11.74
CA ILE A 134 3.79 13.88 -11.73
C ILE A 134 4.07 15.15 -10.96
N ALA A 135 3.32 16.21 -11.29
CA ALA A 135 3.31 17.42 -10.48
C ALA A 135 2.73 17.09 -9.10
N CYS A 136 3.47 17.40 -8.07
CA CYS A 136 3.09 17.11 -6.69
C CYS A 136 3.00 18.43 -5.92
N GLU A 137 1.83 18.71 -5.38
CA GLU A 137 1.65 19.85 -4.49
C GLU A 137 2.21 19.52 -3.10
N ASP A 138 2.69 20.51 -2.38
CA ASP A 138 3.28 20.32 -1.05
C ASP A 138 2.32 19.62 -0.07
N THR A 139 1.01 19.80 -0.26
CA THR A 139 -0.02 19.15 0.56
C THR A 139 -0.22 17.68 0.25
N GLU A 140 0.30 17.20 -0.87
CA GLU A 140 0.15 15.82 -1.33
C GLU A 140 1.38 14.97 -1.07
N CYS A 141 2.52 15.58 -0.81
CA CYS A 141 3.79 14.89 -0.64
C CYS A 141 4.36 15.10 0.75
N PHE A 142 4.59 14.01 1.46
CA PHE A 142 5.20 13.99 2.78
C PHE A 142 6.55 13.31 2.67
N VAL A 143 7.61 13.98 3.10
CA VAL A 143 8.98 13.48 2.97
C VAL A 143 9.50 13.03 4.33
N HIS A 144 10.08 11.83 4.36
CA HIS A 144 10.78 11.30 5.54
C HIS A 144 12.04 10.56 5.07
N GLN A 145 13.20 11.09 5.40
CA GLN A 145 14.49 10.60 4.88
C GLN A 145 14.48 10.62 3.34
N LYS A 146 14.72 9.50 2.68
CA LYS A 146 14.69 9.36 1.21
C LYS A 146 13.32 8.91 0.67
N ARG A 147 12.35 8.71 1.55
CA ARG A 147 11.00 8.29 1.16
C ARG A 147 10.11 9.50 0.93
N VAL A 148 9.35 9.47 -0.16
CA VAL A 148 8.27 10.41 -0.42
C VAL A 148 6.96 9.64 -0.37
N TYR A 149 6.08 10.06 0.53
CA TYR A 149 4.73 9.52 0.63
C TYR A 149 3.79 10.44 -0.17
N PHE A 150 3.25 9.91 -1.25
CA PHE A 150 2.26 10.63 -2.05
C PHE A 150 0.87 10.28 -1.51
N TYR A 151 0.16 11.28 -0.99
CA TYR A 151 -1.15 11.08 -0.38
C TYR A 151 -2.15 12.04 -1.03
N LYS A 152 -3.04 11.49 -1.85
CA LYS A 152 -3.94 12.28 -2.69
C LYS A 152 -5.39 11.83 -2.57
N SER A 153 -6.27 12.79 -2.36
CA SER A 153 -7.71 12.58 -2.36
C SER A 153 -8.22 12.26 -3.77
N LYS A 154 -9.16 11.34 -3.89
CA LYS A 154 -9.85 11.08 -5.16
C LYS A 154 -10.60 12.32 -5.66
N GLU A 155 -11.21 13.08 -4.77
CA GLU A 155 -11.94 14.30 -5.11
C GLU A 155 -11.06 15.34 -5.80
N SER A 156 -9.76 15.37 -5.49
CA SER A 156 -8.82 16.31 -6.11
C SER A 156 -8.39 15.93 -7.52
N LEU A 157 -8.84 14.80 -8.05
CA LEU A 157 -8.57 14.38 -9.43
C LEU A 157 -9.44 15.11 -10.46
N CYS A 158 -10.47 15.77 -10.03
CA CYS A 158 -11.41 16.50 -10.90
C CYS A 158 -10.87 17.86 -11.29
#